data_79a0ae4b4de5c3293e848c521d4a7c9d
#
_entry.id   79a0ae4b4de5c3293e848c521d4a7c9d
#
_cell.length_a   1.000
_cell.length_b   1.000
_cell.length_c   1.000
_cell.angle_alpha   90.00
_cell.angle_beta   90.00
_cell.angle_gamma   90.00
#
_symmetry.space_group_name_H-M   'P 1'
#
loop_
_entity.id
_entity.type
_entity.pdbx_description
1 polymer ?
#
loop_
_entity_poly.entity_id
_entity_poly.type
_entity_poly.pdbx_seq_one_letter_code
_entity_poly.pdbx_strand_id
1 'polypeptide(L)'
;ASEERFLSGDSDLIDQSAFDKDAVLNAIKEISDSDTQNCNFEYDDDDDPKIEEVSLYLASEMMESKPQKAAGSLLIYSRIKNLSDIHIEPIEDEYKIRVRKNGVMHKFMSLPRKNGVILVACLKNMAMMDIAERRASQDGKILRKFEGNRLEFRCSTVPGKHGEKMVLRILNSDASALNLDTLIHIESVRKDFRKIMNATNGIVIVSGPTGSGKSTTLAAALKEKDTGDTNIVTEEDPIEYDM
;
A
#
# COMPACT_ATOMS: atom_id res chain seq x y z
N ALA A 1 -16.59 -7.13 -30.36
CA ALA A 1 -16.50 -5.63 -30.33
C ALA A 1 -16.69 -5.06 -28.91
N SER A 2 -16.91 -5.89 -27.88
CA SER A 2 -17.08 -5.48 -26.47
C SER A 2 -15.93 -5.95 -25.54
N GLU A 3 -15.05 -6.80 -26.02
CA GLU A 3 -13.92 -7.32 -25.22
C GLU A 3 -12.59 -6.55 -25.43
N GLU A 4 -12.47 -5.82 -26.52
CA GLU A 4 -11.25 -5.02 -26.78
C GLU A 4 -11.18 -3.69 -26.01
N ARG A 5 -12.27 -3.25 -25.36
CA ARG A 5 -12.28 -2.04 -24.53
C ARG A 5 -11.74 -2.25 -23.12
N PHE A 6 -11.54 -3.48 -22.69
CA PHE A 6 -10.97 -3.78 -21.35
C PHE A 6 -9.45 -3.86 -21.32
N LEU A 7 -8.77 -3.87 -22.47
CA LEU A 7 -7.32 -3.98 -22.57
C LEU A 7 -6.60 -2.67 -22.96
N SER A 8 -7.33 -1.68 -23.45
CA SER A 8 -6.86 -0.30 -23.47
C SER A 8 -7.33 0.33 -22.17
N GLY A 9 -6.53 0.22 -21.13
CA GLY A 9 -6.76 0.98 -19.92
C GLY A 9 -6.83 2.46 -20.29
N ASP A 10 -8.05 2.99 -20.33
CA ASP A 10 -8.30 4.42 -20.36
C ASP A 10 -7.79 5.02 -19.03
N SER A 11 -6.46 5.08 -18.91
CA SER A 11 -5.77 5.84 -17.87
C SER A 11 -6.00 7.36 -18.02
N ASP A 12 -6.67 7.75 -19.09
CA ASP A 12 -6.89 9.16 -19.47
C ASP A 12 -8.15 9.79 -18.83
N LEU A 13 -8.97 8.99 -18.11
CA LEU A 13 -10.18 9.50 -17.44
C LEU A 13 -9.94 10.02 -16.02
N ILE A 14 -8.75 9.82 -15.49
CA ILE A 14 -8.39 10.29 -14.15
C ILE A 14 -7.48 11.49 -14.29
N ASP A 15 -7.93 12.61 -13.78
CA ASP A 15 -7.07 13.78 -13.62
C ASP A 15 -5.95 13.46 -12.61
N GLN A 16 -4.88 12.81 -13.10
CA GLN A 16 -3.70 12.51 -12.29
C GLN A 16 -3.06 13.76 -11.68
N SER A 17 -3.41 14.96 -12.16
CA SER A 17 -2.96 16.23 -11.61
C SER A 17 -3.53 16.47 -10.21
N ALA A 18 -4.73 15.93 -9.92
CA ALA A 18 -5.35 16.00 -8.60
C ALA A 18 -4.54 15.27 -7.51
N PHE A 19 -3.65 14.33 -7.91
CA PHE A 19 -2.81 13.54 -7.01
C PHE A 19 -1.31 13.75 -7.31
N ASP A 20 -0.95 14.88 -7.86
CA ASP A 20 0.45 15.26 -7.92
C ASP A 20 0.97 15.64 -6.52
N LYS A 21 2.27 15.84 -6.44
CA LYS A 21 2.91 16.19 -5.17
C LYS A 21 2.33 17.47 -4.55
N ASP A 22 1.96 18.44 -5.37
CA ASP A 22 1.47 19.73 -4.92
C ASP A 22 0.03 19.64 -4.39
N ALA A 23 -0.81 18.79 -4.97
CA ALA A 23 -2.15 18.50 -4.46
C ALA A 23 -2.09 17.82 -3.08
N VAL A 24 -1.22 16.81 -2.90
CA VAL A 24 -0.99 16.19 -1.59
C VAL A 24 -0.44 17.20 -0.58
N LEU A 25 0.51 18.04 -1.01
CA LEU A 25 1.09 19.09 -0.19
C LEU A 25 0.03 20.08 0.29
N ASN A 26 -0.85 20.52 -0.59
CA ASN A 26 -1.91 21.47 -0.26
C ASN A 26 -2.93 20.84 0.70
N ALA A 27 -3.39 19.61 0.44
CA ALA A 27 -4.30 18.89 1.33
C ALA A 27 -3.74 18.76 2.76
N ILE A 28 -2.43 18.48 2.88
CA ILE A 28 -1.78 18.35 4.18
C ILE A 28 -1.56 19.72 4.86
N LYS A 29 -1.28 20.78 4.11
CA LYS A 29 -1.13 22.13 4.66
C LYS A 29 -2.43 22.70 5.20
N GLU A 30 -3.57 22.27 4.67
CA GLU A 30 -4.90 22.73 5.09
C GLU A 30 -5.36 22.11 6.43
N ILE A 31 -4.61 21.18 7.00
CA ILE A 31 -4.91 20.61 8.32
C ILE A 31 -4.83 21.72 9.39
N SER A 32 -5.91 21.92 10.12
CA SER A 32 -6.03 22.95 11.18
C SER A 32 -6.22 22.34 12.57
N ASP A 33 -6.16 23.15 13.61
CA ASP A 33 -6.31 22.71 15.02
C ASP A 33 -7.68 22.13 15.34
N SER A 34 -8.72 22.61 14.67
CA SER A 34 -10.08 22.11 14.84
C SER A 34 -10.27 20.68 14.29
N ASP A 35 -9.33 20.20 13.48
CA ASP A 35 -9.46 18.91 12.81
C ASP A 35 -9.03 17.72 13.70
N THR A 36 -8.43 17.97 14.87
CA THR A 36 -8.01 16.91 15.81
C THR A 36 -9.16 16.11 16.39
N GLN A 37 -10.35 16.67 16.44
CA GLN A 37 -11.54 16.01 17.01
C GLN A 37 -12.25 15.09 16.00
N ASN A 38 -11.98 15.24 14.71
CA ASN A 38 -12.68 14.53 13.63
C ASN A 38 -11.91 13.28 13.10
N CYS A 39 -10.93 12.78 13.85
CA CYS A 39 -10.21 11.56 13.49
C CYS A 39 -10.88 10.28 14.02
N ASN A 40 -12.02 10.39 14.70
CA ASN A 40 -12.73 9.22 15.22
C ASN A 40 -13.63 8.62 14.14
N PHE A 41 -13.39 7.36 13.81
CA PHE A 41 -14.31 6.51 13.06
C PHE A 41 -15.12 5.69 14.07
N GLU A 42 -16.43 5.68 13.95
CA GLU A 42 -17.26 4.66 14.58
C GLU A 42 -17.17 3.39 13.76
N TYR A 43 -16.74 2.31 14.39
CA TYR A 43 -16.73 0.97 13.79
C TYR A 43 -17.91 0.20 14.36
N ASP A 44 -18.68 -0.44 13.49
CA ASP A 44 -19.57 -1.53 13.88
C ASP A 44 -18.74 -2.78 14.16
N ASP A 45 -18.84 -3.32 15.36
CA ASP A 45 -17.99 -4.42 15.89
C ASP A 45 -18.19 -5.80 15.23
N ASP A 46 -19.07 -5.95 14.24
CA ASP A 46 -19.53 -7.27 13.77
C ASP A 46 -19.10 -7.66 12.35
N ASP A 47 -18.30 -6.88 11.64
CA ASP A 47 -17.89 -7.21 10.27
C ASP A 47 -16.38 -7.17 10.07
N ASP A 48 -15.89 -8.15 9.33
CA ASP A 48 -14.61 -8.11 8.59
C ASP A 48 -14.38 -6.68 8.05
N PRO A 49 -13.20 -6.07 8.17
CA PRO A 49 -13.01 -4.66 7.86
C PRO A 49 -13.56 -4.36 6.47
N LYS A 50 -14.70 -3.66 6.44
CA LYS A 50 -15.38 -3.30 5.19
C LYS A 50 -14.37 -2.59 4.32
N ILE A 51 -14.05 -3.20 3.20
CA ILE A 51 -13.17 -2.61 2.20
C ILE A 51 -13.98 -1.49 1.56
N GLU A 52 -13.80 -0.26 2.02
CA GLU A 52 -14.43 0.91 1.41
C GLU A 52 -13.87 1.11 0.02
N GLU A 53 -14.76 1.12 -0.96
CA GLU A 53 -14.41 1.42 -2.34
C GLU A 53 -14.23 2.94 -2.46
N VAL A 54 -12.98 3.37 -2.58
CA VAL A 54 -12.63 4.78 -2.73
C VAL A 54 -12.38 5.05 -4.21
N SER A 55 -13.39 5.54 -4.93
CA SER A 55 -13.14 6.14 -6.24
C SER A 55 -12.44 7.49 -6.06
N LEU A 56 -11.61 7.91 -7.01
CA LEU A 56 -10.90 9.19 -6.97
C LEU A 56 -11.84 10.38 -6.71
N TYR A 57 -13.00 10.36 -7.32
CA TYR A 57 -14.04 11.38 -7.15
C TYR A 57 -14.64 11.34 -5.75
N LEU A 58 -14.88 10.14 -5.20
CA LEU A 58 -15.43 9.95 -3.86
C LEU A 58 -14.37 10.15 -2.76
N ALA A 59 -13.09 9.88 -3.02
CA ALA A 59 -12.02 10.14 -2.05
C ALA A 59 -11.93 11.62 -1.64
N SER A 60 -12.28 12.54 -2.55
CA SER A 60 -12.30 13.97 -2.25
C SER A 60 -13.58 14.42 -1.52
N GLU A 61 -14.72 13.74 -1.73
CA GLU A 61 -16.02 14.16 -1.17
C GLU A 61 -16.47 13.32 0.04
N MET A 62 -16.09 12.03 0.13
CA MET A 62 -16.50 11.15 1.23
C MET A 62 -15.61 11.22 2.48
N MET A 63 -14.42 11.81 2.39
CA MET A 63 -13.61 12.03 3.59
C MET A 63 -14.11 13.25 4.33
N GLU A 64 -14.73 13.02 5.48
CA GLU A 64 -15.42 14.04 6.27
C GLU A 64 -14.48 15.11 6.84
N SER A 65 -13.19 14.84 6.96
CA SER A 65 -12.23 15.78 7.53
C SER A 65 -10.99 16.01 6.66
N LYS A 66 -10.40 17.21 6.76
CA LYS A 66 -9.16 17.57 6.06
C LYS A 66 -7.99 16.62 6.35
N PRO A 67 -7.74 16.13 7.59
CA PRO A 67 -6.70 15.16 7.87
C PRO A 67 -6.90 13.83 7.14
N GLN A 68 -8.14 13.36 7.02
CA GLN A 68 -8.45 12.12 6.29
C GLN A 68 -8.20 12.29 4.80
N LYS A 69 -8.59 13.42 4.21
CA LYS A 69 -8.28 13.76 2.80
C LYS A 69 -6.78 13.76 2.55
N ALA A 70 -6.02 14.38 3.46
CA ALA A 70 -4.57 14.44 3.37
C ALA A 70 -3.93 13.04 3.46
N ALA A 71 -4.36 12.22 4.41
CA ALA A 71 -3.90 10.85 4.56
C ALA A 71 -4.25 10.01 3.33
N GLY A 72 -5.50 10.05 2.87
CA GLY A 72 -5.97 9.35 1.69
C GLY A 72 -5.21 9.75 0.42
N SER A 73 -5.01 11.04 0.21
CA SER A 73 -4.23 11.55 -0.93
C SER A 73 -2.78 11.04 -0.92
N LEU A 74 -2.16 10.97 0.26
CA LEU A 74 -0.80 10.42 0.40
C LEU A 74 -0.75 8.92 0.04
N LEU A 75 -1.74 8.14 0.49
CA LEU A 75 -1.84 6.71 0.19
C LEU A 75 -2.06 6.48 -1.31
N ILE A 76 -3.00 7.19 -1.93
CA ILE A 76 -3.29 7.09 -3.36
C ILE A 76 -2.06 7.51 -4.18
N TYR A 77 -1.44 8.65 -3.84
CA TYR A 77 -0.21 9.11 -4.49
C TYR A 77 0.87 8.04 -4.46
N SER A 78 1.06 7.37 -3.32
CA SER A 78 2.07 6.33 -3.17
C SER A 78 1.84 5.17 -4.13
N ARG A 79 0.59 4.80 -4.36
CA ARG A 79 0.21 3.73 -5.31
C ARG A 79 0.44 4.16 -6.76
N ILE A 80 -0.07 5.33 -7.16
CA ILE A 80 0.08 5.87 -8.53
C ILE A 80 1.56 6.01 -8.91
N LYS A 81 2.42 6.43 -7.96
CA LYS A 81 3.87 6.62 -8.20
C LYS A 81 4.71 5.35 -7.97
N ASN A 82 4.08 4.21 -7.68
CA ASN A 82 4.74 2.93 -7.40
C ASN A 82 5.84 3.07 -6.33
N LEU A 83 5.47 3.69 -5.20
CA LEU A 83 6.36 3.79 -4.05
C LEU A 83 6.32 2.47 -3.27
N SER A 84 7.43 2.10 -2.62
CA SER A 84 7.49 0.92 -1.76
C SER A 84 7.24 1.25 -0.29
N ASP A 85 7.71 2.39 0.18
CA ASP A 85 7.57 2.79 1.58
C ASP A 85 7.35 4.30 1.71
N ILE A 86 6.58 4.69 2.74
CA ILE A 86 6.43 6.07 3.20
C ILE A 86 6.95 6.13 4.63
N HIS A 87 7.85 7.05 4.92
CA HIS A 87 8.40 7.31 6.24
C HIS A 87 7.97 8.69 6.71
N ILE A 88 7.29 8.76 7.84
CA ILE A 88 6.86 10.00 8.51
C ILE A 88 7.66 10.11 9.79
N GLU A 89 8.63 11.03 9.83
CA GLU A 89 9.67 11.07 10.86
C GLU A 89 9.63 12.40 11.60
N PRO A 90 9.40 12.38 12.95
CA PRO A 90 9.45 13.57 13.75
C PRO A 90 10.91 14.04 13.91
N ILE A 91 11.11 15.32 13.71
CA ILE A 91 12.34 16.03 14.02
C ILE A 91 11.97 17.11 15.05
N GLU A 92 12.91 17.93 15.46
CA GLU A 92 12.72 18.88 16.56
C GLU A 92 11.42 19.70 16.45
N ASP A 93 11.22 20.42 15.35
CA ASP A 93 10.05 21.30 15.13
C ASP A 93 9.19 20.92 13.95
N GLU A 94 9.54 19.85 13.23
CA GLU A 94 8.85 19.42 12.01
C GLU A 94 8.73 17.91 11.93
N TYR A 95 7.86 17.46 11.04
CA TYR A 95 7.84 16.08 10.54
C TYR A 95 8.38 16.04 9.12
N LYS A 96 9.35 15.17 8.86
CA LYS A 96 9.83 14.88 7.51
C LYS A 96 9.12 13.68 6.93
N ILE A 97 8.52 13.85 5.76
CA ILE A 97 7.98 12.75 4.97
C ILE A 97 9.02 12.40 3.91
N ARG A 98 9.44 11.15 3.93
CA ARG A 98 10.31 10.56 2.91
C ARG A 98 9.62 9.38 2.27
N VAL A 99 9.87 9.17 0.99
CA VAL A 99 9.29 8.06 0.23
C VAL A 99 10.41 7.24 -0.38
N ARG A 100 10.18 5.92 -0.48
CA ARG A 100 11.10 5.02 -1.17
C ARG A 100 10.55 4.69 -2.54
N LYS A 101 11.37 4.87 -3.57
CA LYS A 101 11.07 4.48 -4.94
C LYS A 101 12.28 3.76 -5.53
N ASN A 102 12.06 2.58 -6.11
CA ASN A 102 13.14 1.77 -6.71
C ASN A 102 14.33 1.56 -5.75
N GLY A 103 14.05 1.30 -4.47
CA GLY A 103 15.07 1.09 -3.43
C GLY A 103 15.70 2.37 -2.85
N VAL A 104 15.52 3.53 -3.50
CA VAL A 104 16.14 4.80 -3.09
C VAL A 104 15.17 5.65 -2.27
N MET A 105 15.67 6.25 -1.19
CA MET A 105 14.90 7.17 -0.34
C MET A 105 14.95 8.59 -0.90
N HIS A 106 13.79 9.21 -1.07
CA HIS A 106 13.64 10.58 -1.53
C HIS A 106 12.94 11.43 -0.46
N LYS A 107 13.39 12.69 -0.30
CA LYS A 107 12.63 13.66 0.48
C LYS A 107 11.36 14.02 -0.28
N PHE A 108 10.21 13.86 0.36
CA PHE A 108 8.93 14.22 -0.20
C PHE A 108 8.51 15.63 0.23
N MET A 109 8.37 15.83 1.56
CA MET A 109 7.98 17.12 2.14
C MET A 109 8.39 17.22 3.60
N SER A 110 8.28 18.43 4.15
CA SER A 110 8.31 18.71 5.60
C SER A 110 7.01 19.35 6.02
N LEU A 111 6.55 19.02 7.21
CA LEU A 111 5.30 19.51 7.81
C LEU A 111 5.61 20.20 9.15
N PRO A 112 4.91 21.27 9.53
CA PRO A 112 4.91 21.73 10.91
C PRO A 112 4.57 20.57 11.85
N ARG A 113 5.21 20.53 13.01
CA ARG A 113 5.06 19.45 14.00
C ARG A 113 3.59 19.11 14.28
N LYS A 114 2.76 20.12 14.42
CA LYS A 114 1.33 19.99 14.67
C LYS A 114 0.62 19.17 13.58
N ASN A 115 0.82 19.53 12.32
CA ASN A 115 0.20 18.85 11.18
C ASN A 115 0.70 17.40 11.06
N GLY A 116 1.99 17.17 11.35
CA GLY A 116 2.55 15.83 11.36
C GLY A 116 1.95 14.92 12.43
N VAL A 117 1.71 15.45 13.64
CA VAL A 117 1.05 14.70 14.73
C VAL A 117 -0.37 14.32 14.32
N ILE A 118 -1.12 15.24 13.72
CA ILE A 118 -2.51 14.99 13.28
C ILE A 118 -2.51 13.94 12.15
N LEU A 119 -1.60 14.05 11.18
CA LEU A 119 -1.49 13.09 10.09
C LEU A 119 -1.18 11.68 10.62
N VAL A 120 -0.24 11.55 11.57
CA VAL A 120 0.10 10.26 12.18
C VAL A 120 -1.10 9.70 12.95
N ALA A 121 -1.82 10.53 13.73
CA ALA A 121 -3.02 10.10 14.46
C ALA A 121 -4.12 9.60 13.50
N CYS A 122 -4.33 10.28 12.38
CA CYS A 122 -5.28 9.87 11.36
C CYS A 122 -4.88 8.52 10.73
N LEU A 123 -3.61 8.34 10.37
CA LEU A 123 -3.11 7.09 9.80
C LEU A 123 -3.14 5.94 10.82
N LYS A 124 -2.89 6.21 12.12
CA LYS A 124 -3.06 5.21 13.20
C LYS A 124 -4.50 4.73 13.27
N ASN A 125 -5.45 5.66 13.23
CA ASN A 125 -6.87 5.31 13.21
C ASN A 125 -7.21 4.45 11.99
N MET A 126 -6.76 4.86 10.79
CA MET A 126 -6.98 4.09 9.56
C MET A 126 -6.33 2.68 9.61
N ALA A 127 -5.27 2.51 10.41
CA ALA A 127 -4.55 1.26 10.61
C ALA A 127 -5.05 0.44 11.81
N MET A 128 -6.15 0.86 12.46
CA MET A 128 -6.72 0.21 13.66
C MET A 128 -5.76 0.19 14.85
N MET A 129 -4.91 1.20 14.98
CA MET A 129 -3.98 1.37 16.11
C MET A 129 -4.58 2.27 17.19
N ASP A 130 -4.13 2.11 18.43
CA ASP A 130 -4.49 3.02 19.52
C ASP A 130 -3.85 4.40 19.33
N ILE A 131 -4.68 5.42 19.13
CA ILE A 131 -4.25 6.81 18.92
C ILE A 131 -3.70 7.41 20.24
N ALA A 132 -4.22 6.98 21.38
CA ALA A 132 -3.83 7.51 22.69
C ALA A 132 -2.45 6.98 23.14
N GLU A 133 -2.13 5.73 22.78
CA GLU A 133 -0.83 5.14 23.10
C GLU A 133 0.26 5.70 22.18
N ARG A 134 1.27 6.35 22.76
CA ARG A 134 2.38 7.00 22.04
C ARG A 134 3.76 6.58 22.55
N ARG A 135 3.80 5.66 23.51
CA ARG A 135 5.04 5.22 24.17
C ARG A 135 5.46 3.82 23.76
N ALA A 136 4.52 3.03 23.23
CA ALA A 136 4.77 1.69 22.73
C ALA A 136 4.79 1.69 21.20
N SER A 137 5.60 0.79 20.63
CA SER A 137 5.53 0.50 19.19
C SER A 137 4.23 -0.22 18.90
N GLN A 138 3.61 0.09 17.76
CA GLN A 138 2.39 -0.53 17.29
C GLN A 138 2.55 -0.93 15.83
N ASP A 139 1.91 -2.03 15.47
CA ASP A 139 1.77 -2.50 14.10
C ASP A 139 0.28 -2.54 13.74
N GLY A 140 -0.04 -2.23 12.49
CA GLY A 140 -1.40 -2.24 11.99
C GLY A 140 -1.43 -2.33 10.48
N LYS A 141 -2.64 -2.36 9.93
CA LYS A 141 -2.88 -2.58 8.52
C LYS A 141 -3.94 -1.60 8.01
N ILE A 142 -3.67 -0.92 6.91
CA ILE A 142 -4.68 -0.11 6.21
C ILE A 142 -5.10 -0.90 4.96
N LEU A 143 -6.40 -1.18 4.87
CA LEU A 143 -7.02 -1.78 3.70
C LEU A 143 -7.95 -0.76 3.06
N ARG A 144 -7.79 -0.52 1.76
CA ARG A 144 -8.64 0.37 0.98
C ARG A 144 -8.84 -0.22 -0.41
N LYS A 145 -9.91 0.19 -1.07
CA LYS A 145 -10.16 -0.11 -2.47
C LYS A 145 -10.02 1.18 -3.28
N PHE A 146 -9.31 1.10 -4.39
CA PHE A 146 -9.10 2.22 -5.28
C PHE A 146 -9.22 1.72 -6.72
N GLU A 147 -10.20 2.24 -7.46
CA GLU A 147 -10.49 1.83 -8.84
C GLU A 147 -10.65 0.30 -9.00
N GLY A 148 -11.39 -0.30 -8.09
CA GLY A 148 -11.58 -1.75 -8.09
C GLY A 148 -10.38 -2.56 -7.56
N ASN A 149 -9.22 -1.94 -7.40
CA ASN A 149 -8.01 -2.59 -6.92
C ASN A 149 -7.89 -2.47 -5.40
N ARG A 150 -7.51 -3.56 -4.74
CA ARG A 150 -7.21 -3.57 -3.32
C ARG A 150 -5.89 -2.84 -3.06
N LEU A 151 -5.91 -1.88 -2.15
CA LEU A 151 -4.72 -1.21 -1.61
C LEU A 151 -4.48 -1.69 -0.19
N GLU A 152 -3.32 -2.22 0.04
CA GLU A 152 -2.93 -2.69 1.35
C GLU A 152 -1.63 -2.03 1.79
N PHE A 153 -1.63 -1.51 3.02
CA PHE A 153 -0.46 -0.91 3.65
C PHE A 153 -0.21 -1.57 5.00
N ARG A 154 0.99 -2.08 5.20
CA ARG A 154 1.46 -2.45 6.53
C ARG A 154 2.05 -1.22 7.20
N CYS A 155 1.53 -0.90 8.36
CA CYS A 155 1.90 0.29 9.12
C CYS A 155 2.61 -0.11 10.40
N SER A 156 3.68 0.57 10.76
CA SER A 156 4.31 0.44 12.06
C SER A 156 4.63 1.80 12.64
N THR A 157 4.45 1.96 13.95
CA THR A 157 4.85 3.15 14.70
C THR A 157 5.93 2.82 15.72
N VAL A 158 6.87 3.72 15.88
CA VAL A 158 7.95 3.60 16.86
C VAL A 158 8.07 4.93 17.59
N PRO A 159 8.00 4.93 18.95
CA PRO A 159 8.22 6.15 19.72
C PRO A 159 9.65 6.64 19.57
N GLY A 160 9.82 7.95 19.47
CA GLY A 160 11.11 8.61 19.39
C GLY A 160 11.17 9.87 20.25
N LYS A 161 12.37 10.46 20.37
CA LYS A 161 12.61 11.64 21.19
C LYS A 161 11.67 12.82 20.85
N HIS A 162 11.36 13.00 19.59
CA HIS A 162 10.58 14.15 19.10
C HIS A 162 9.13 13.82 18.75
N GLY A 163 8.69 12.57 18.97
CA GLY A 163 7.34 12.08 18.67
C GLY A 163 7.38 10.68 18.06
N GLU A 164 6.23 10.21 17.58
CA GLU A 164 6.14 8.89 16.93
C GLU A 164 6.61 8.97 15.48
N LYS A 165 7.53 8.10 15.12
CA LYS A 165 7.84 7.80 13.72
C LYS A 165 6.84 6.77 13.20
N MET A 166 6.33 6.98 11.99
CA MET A 166 5.47 6.02 11.31
C MET A 166 6.09 5.59 9.98
N VAL A 167 5.99 4.31 9.69
CA VAL A 167 6.41 3.73 8.41
C VAL A 167 5.22 2.98 7.83
N LEU A 168 4.90 3.28 6.57
CA LEU A 168 3.90 2.57 5.81
C LEU A 168 4.61 1.85 4.66
N ARG A 169 4.48 0.52 4.60
CA ARG A 169 4.92 -0.30 3.47
C ARG A 169 3.73 -0.60 2.59
N ILE A 170 3.85 -0.29 1.31
CA ILE A 170 2.84 -0.58 0.32
C ILE A 170 2.97 -2.05 -0.09
N LEU A 171 1.91 -2.82 0.10
CA LEU A 171 1.83 -4.19 -0.37
C LEU A 171 1.10 -4.19 -1.71
N ASN A 172 1.80 -4.62 -2.75
CA ASN A 172 1.19 -4.79 -4.07
C ASN A 172 0.55 -6.17 -4.12
N SER A 173 -0.74 -6.23 -3.80
CA SER A 173 -1.53 -7.47 -3.83
C SER A 173 -2.19 -7.76 -5.18
N ASP A 174 -1.78 -7.09 -6.26
CA ASP A 174 -2.33 -7.33 -7.61
C ASP A 174 -1.93 -8.72 -8.12
N ALA A 175 -2.65 -9.74 -7.64
CA ALA A 175 -2.53 -11.11 -8.17
C ALA A 175 -2.88 -11.21 -9.67
N SER A 176 -3.61 -10.22 -10.22
CA SER A 176 -3.96 -10.18 -11.64
C SER A 176 -2.74 -10.00 -12.56
N ALA A 177 -1.70 -9.31 -12.09
CA ALA A 177 -0.45 -9.08 -12.83
C ALA A 177 0.54 -10.25 -12.73
N LEU A 178 0.24 -11.30 -11.95
CA LEU A 178 1.09 -12.47 -11.77
C LEU A 178 1.04 -13.38 -13.00
N ASN A 179 1.98 -13.16 -13.92
CA ASN A 179 2.12 -13.99 -15.12
C ASN A 179 3.62 -14.30 -15.35
N LEU A 180 3.97 -15.58 -15.41
CA LEU A 180 5.36 -16.00 -15.67
C LEU A 180 5.88 -15.50 -17.02
N ASP A 181 5.01 -15.31 -18.01
CA ASP A 181 5.41 -14.83 -19.34
C ASP A 181 5.90 -13.38 -19.31
N THR A 182 5.36 -12.57 -18.40
CA THR A 182 5.80 -11.17 -18.19
C THR A 182 6.96 -11.06 -17.21
N LEU A 183 7.07 -11.97 -16.25
CA LEU A 183 8.11 -11.92 -15.21
C LEU A 183 9.44 -12.49 -15.70
N ILE A 184 9.39 -13.56 -16.52
CA ILE A 184 10.59 -14.23 -17.05
C ILE A 184 10.64 -13.97 -18.56
N HIS A 185 11.35 -12.92 -18.97
CA HIS A 185 11.41 -12.49 -20.37
C HIS A 185 12.16 -13.47 -21.29
N ILE A 186 13.12 -14.25 -20.74
CA ILE A 186 13.92 -15.21 -21.51
C ILE A 186 13.13 -16.52 -21.64
N GLU A 187 12.69 -16.84 -22.85
CA GLU A 187 11.81 -17.98 -23.12
C GLU A 187 12.42 -19.33 -22.69
N SER A 188 13.71 -19.56 -22.93
CA SER A 188 14.38 -20.81 -22.52
C SER A 188 14.34 -20.99 -21.00
N VAL A 189 14.68 -19.92 -20.25
CA VAL A 189 14.64 -19.93 -18.77
C VAL A 189 13.23 -20.18 -18.26
N ARG A 190 12.23 -19.56 -18.88
CA ARG A 190 10.83 -19.75 -18.53
C ARG A 190 10.35 -21.19 -18.76
N LYS A 191 10.73 -21.80 -19.89
CA LYS A 191 10.43 -23.21 -20.18
C LYS A 191 11.08 -24.15 -19.17
N ASP A 192 12.34 -23.92 -18.82
CA ASP A 192 13.05 -24.72 -17.83
C ASP A 192 12.43 -24.54 -16.43
N PHE A 193 12.06 -23.33 -16.06
CA PHE A 193 11.38 -23.05 -14.80
C PHE A 193 10.03 -23.79 -14.71
N ARG A 194 9.19 -23.73 -15.75
CA ARG A 194 7.92 -24.48 -15.81
C ARG A 194 8.16 -25.99 -15.72
N LYS A 195 9.22 -26.52 -16.35
CA LYS A 195 9.58 -27.93 -16.26
C LYS A 195 9.93 -28.33 -14.82
N ILE A 196 10.70 -27.50 -14.11
CA ILE A 196 11.07 -27.73 -12.71
C ILE A 196 9.81 -27.68 -11.83
N MET A 197 8.97 -26.68 -12.01
CA MET A 197 7.72 -26.52 -11.23
C MET A 197 6.72 -27.65 -11.48
N ASN A 198 6.79 -28.34 -12.61
CA ASN A 198 5.93 -29.48 -12.95
C ASN A 198 6.52 -30.84 -12.55
N ALA A 199 7.67 -30.86 -11.90
CA ALA A 199 8.21 -32.11 -11.36
C ALA A 199 7.29 -32.68 -10.26
N THR A 200 7.19 -34.00 -10.19
CA THR A 200 6.30 -34.70 -9.26
C THR A 200 6.82 -34.67 -7.82
N ASN A 201 8.10 -34.44 -7.63
CA ASN A 201 8.74 -34.36 -6.31
C ASN A 201 10.00 -33.48 -6.40
N GLY A 202 10.45 -32.96 -5.30
CA GLY A 202 11.66 -32.15 -5.19
C GLY A 202 11.47 -30.91 -4.36
N ILE A 203 12.49 -30.07 -4.31
CA ILE A 203 12.49 -28.78 -3.64
C ILE A 203 12.99 -27.73 -4.63
N VAL A 204 12.27 -26.62 -4.74
CA VAL A 204 12.69 -25.45 -5.53
C VAL A 204 13.01 -24.32 -4.57
N ILE A 205 14.23 -23.79 -4.64
CA ILE A 205 14.68 -22.68 -3.80
C ILE A 205 14.83 -21.44 -4.68
N VAL A 206 14.08 -20.37 -4.33
CA VAL A 206 14.18 -19.06 -4.98
C VAL A 206 14.92 -18.11 -4.05
N SER A 207 16.09 -17.62 -4.47
CA SER A 207 16.95 -16.76 -3.68
C SER A 207 17.28 -15.46 -4.41
N GLY A 208 17.50 -14.40 -3.63
CA GLY A 208 17.87 -13.09 -4.15
C GLY A 208 17.67 -11.97 -3.12
N PRO A 209 18.12 -10.75 -3.39
CA PRO A 209 17.95 -9.60 -2.47
C PRO A 209 16.48 -9.21 -2.32
N THR A 210 16.20 -8.37 -1.34
CA THR A 210 14.85 -7.78 -1.15
C THR A 210 14.45 -6.98 -2.40
N GLY A 211 13.20 -7.14 -2.84
CA GLY A 211 12.69 -6.44 -4.03
C GLY A 211 13.13 -7.06 -5.38
N SER A 212 13.78 -8.25 -5.39
CA SER A 212 14.17 -8.93 -6.64
C SER A 212 13.05 -9.72 -7.31
N GLY A 213 11.84 -9.73 -6.72
CA GLY A 213 10.68 -10.42 -7.27
C GLY A 213 10.56 -11.91 -6.89
N LYS A 214 11.21 -12.36 -5.80
CA LYS A 214 11.13 -13.76 -5.34
C LYS A 214 9.70 -14.22 -5.10
N SER A 215 8.98 -13.53 -4.20
CA SER A 215 7.59 -13.83 -3.83
C SER A 215 6.67 -13.69 -5.04
N THR A 216 6.87 -12.66 -5.87
CA THR A 216 6.13 -12.44 -7.11
C THR A 216 6.27 -13.61 -8.09
N THR A 217 7.50 -14.13 -8.26
CA THR A 217 7.77 -15.27 -9.14
C THR A 217 7.15 -16.56 -8.60
N LEU A 218 7.25 -16.79 -7.27
CA LEU A 218 6.62 -17.95 -6.63
C LEU A 218 5.10 -17.89 -6.74
N ALA A 219 4.49 -16.76 -6.42
CA ALA A 219 3.05 -16.57 -6.52
C ALA A 219 2.55 -16.77 -7.96
N ALA A 220 3.27 -16.24 -8.96
CA ALA A 220 2.93 -16.46 -10.37
C ALA A 220 3.02 -17.94 -10.77
N ALA A 221 4.02 -18.67 -10.26
CA ALA A 221 4.18 -20.08 -10.52
C ALA A 221 3.08 -20.92 -9.86
N LEU A 222 2.71 -20.61 -8.63
CA LEU A 222 1.63 -21.29 -7.91
C LEU A 222 0.28 -21.01 -8.56
N LYS A 223 0.02 -19.77 -8.96
CA LYS A 223 -1.20 -19.40 -9.71
C LYS A 223 -1.33 -20.15 -11.05
N GLU A 224 -0.23 -20.37 -11.78
CA GLU A 224 -0.25 -21.16 -13.01
C GLU A 224 -0.53 -22.64 -12.73
N LYS A 225 -0.18 -23.14 -11.53
CA LYS A 225 -0.45 -24.51 -11.09
C LYS A 225 -1.83 -24.72 -10.48
N ASP A 226 -2.49 -23.66 -10.09
CA ASP A 226 -3.83 -23.73 -9.50
C ASP A 226 -4.89 -23.95 -10.61
N THR A 227 -5.03 -25.21 -10.98
CA THR A 227 -6.00 -25.68 -11.99
C THR A 227 -7.26 -26.24 -11.37
N GLY A 228 -7.37 -26.16 -10.02
CA GLY A 228 -8.52 -26.65 -9.25
C GLY A 228 -8.47 -28.15 -8.89
N ASP A 229 -7.52 -28.90 -9.44
CA ASP A 229 -7.28 -30.33 -9.18
C ASP A 229 -6.00 -30.59 -8.39
N THR A 230 -5.28 -29.53 -8.05
CA THR A 230 -4.05 -29.60 -7.27
C THR A 230 -4.25 -28.92 -5.90
N ASN A 231 -3.88 -29.61 -4.82
CA ASN A 231 -3.88 -29.00 -3.50
C ASN A 231 -2.62 -28.18 -3.30
N ILE A 232 -2.76 -26.86 -3.20
CA ILE A 232 -1.66 -25.91 -2.97
C ILE A 232 -1.83 -25.32 -1.57
N VAL A 233 -0.78 -25.37 -0.76
CA VAL A 233 -0.73 -24.79 0.58
C VAL A 233 0.47 -23.88 0.67
N THR A 234 0.28 -22.65 1.15
CA THR A 234 1.37 -21.70 1.42
C THR A 234 1.45 -21.39 2.91
N GLU A 235 2.67 -21.10 3.38
CA GLU A 235 2.92 -20.55 4.70
C GLU A 235 3.76 -19.29 4.51
N GLU A 236 3.20 -18.14 4.87
CA GLU A 236 3.78 -16.83 4.59
C GLU A 236 3.69 -15.93 5.82
N ASP A 237 4.74 -15.15 6.07
CA ASP A 237 4.76 -14.12 7.11
C ASP A 237 5.47 -12.84 6.60
N PRO A 238 4.70 -11.84 6.17
CA PRO A 238 3.24 -11.82 5.93
C PRO A 238 2.85 -12.42 4.56
N ILE A 239 1.55 -12.66 4.37
CA ILE A 239 0.99 -12.99 3.05
C ILE A 239 1.17 -11.76 2.14
N GLU A 240 1.82 -11.95 0.99
CA GLU A 240 2.06 -10.87 0.01
C GLU A 240 1.00 -10.87 -1.12
N TYR A 241 0.46 -12.05 -1.46
CA TYR A 241 -0.53 -12.21 -2.53
C TYR A 241 -1.68 -13.10 -2.09
N ASP A 242 -2.91 -12.64 -2.29
CA ASP A 242 -4.11 -13.47 -2.16
C ASP A 242 -4.23 -14.35 -3.42
N MET A 243 -4.19 -15.67 -3.25
CA MET A 243 -4.34 -16.67 -4.32
C MET A 243 -5.68 -17.38 -4.24
#